data_893966d7ba5d8e183f239e2edbe86292
#
_entry.id   893966d7ba5d8e183f239e2edbe86292
#
_cell.length_a   1.000
_cell.length_b   1.000
_cell.length_c   1.000
_cell.angle_alpha   90.00
_cell.angle_beta   90.00
_cell.angle_gamma   90.00
#
_symmetry.space_group_name_H-M   'P 1'
#
loop_
_entity.id
_entity.type
_entity.pdbx_description
1 polymer ?
#
loop_
_entity_poly.entity_id
_entity_poly.type
_entity_poly.pdbx_seq_one_letter_code
_entity_poly.pdbx_strand_id
1 'polypeptide(L)'
;MERELWPPLYHTLLEVAKDFQQRYVSYQPWVLAAVFLWAALHDRPVSWACQRRHWSTTKLRPARLPHRTTVGRRIDGLAVGAFLREVERRLRDRRQVSLLALLDGKPLLVSGVSKDRDAKRGRAAGGMGKGYKLHTLWANRALPESWEVTPLNEAETTVARRLLPQAPGAGYVLADGNYDASPVFDAAAASGRQLVTPMPEPNAGKGHHYQSPHRKRCIDLLRGDFGRSLYERRRQIERLYGNAVSFGGGLSAPPPWVRGLERVRTWVWAKLLINAVRILRKQGLTS
;
A
#
# COMPACT_ATOMS: atom_id res chain seq x y z
N MET A 1 17.09 -1.37 -13.86
CA MET A 1 15.86 -1.56 -13.10
C MET A 1 15.47 -3.05 -13.01
N GLU A 2 15.05 -3.69 -14.11
CA GLU A 2 14.67 -5.11 -14.13
C GLU A 2 15.79 -6.01 -13.58
N ARG A 3 17.00 -5.92 -14.13
CA ARG A 3 18.19 -6.67 -13.68
C ARG A 3 18.53 -6.47 -12.20
N GLU A 4 18.01 -5.43 -11.61
CA GLU A 4 18.27 -5.07 -10.22
C GLU A 4 17.15 -5.48 -9.27
N LEU A 5 15.90 -5.39 -9.69
CA LEU A 5 14.76 -5.61 -8.82
C LEU A 5 14.20 -7.03 -8.92
N TRP A 6 14.31 -7.65 -10.10
CA TRP A 6 13.75 -8.98 -10.31
C TRP A 6 14.48 -10.09 -9.56
N PRO A 7 15.82 -10.19 -9.59
CA PRO A 7 16.50 -11.27 -8.89
C PRO A 7 16.16 -11.36 -7.40
N PRO A 8 16.30 -10.30 -6.58
CA PRO A 8 15.98 -10.40 -5.17
C PRO A 8 14.49 -10.68 -4.93
N LEU A 9 13.59 -10.12 -5.73
CA LEU A 9 12.16 -10.43 -5.63
C LEU A 9 11.89 -11.91 -5.96
N TYR A 10 12.48 -12.43 -7.04
CA TYR A 10 12.30 -13.83 -7.45
C TYR A 10 12.88 -14.81 -6.43
N HIS A 11 14.04 -14.51 -5.85
CA HIS A 11 14.61 -15.33 -4.78
C HIS A 11 13.71 -15.36 -3.55
N THR A 12 13.16 -14.21 -3.14
CA THR A 12 12.16 -14.16 -2.05
C THR A 12 10.94 -15.03 -2.34
N LEU A 13 10.44 -15.02 -3.60
CA LEU A 13 9.34 -15.92 -4.00
C LEU A 13 9.72 -17.40 -3.86
N LEU A 14 10.93 -17.78 -4.27
CA LEU A 14 11.40 -19.16 -4.17
C LEU A 14 11.61 -19.60 -2.72
N GLU A 15 12.11 -18.71 -1.86
CA GLU A 15 12.26 -19.00 -0.43
C GLU A 15 10.91 -19.26 0.23
N VAL A 16 9.92 -18.40 -0.01
CA VAL A 16 8.56 -18.60 0.51
C VAL A 16 7.94 -19.87 -0.08
N ALA A 17 8.22 -20.18 -1.35
CA ALA A 17 7.67 -21.36 -2.01
C ALA A 17 8.12 -22.69 -1.37
N LYS A 18 9.28 -22.73 -0.68
CA LYS A 18 9.73 -23.94 0.02
C LYS A 18 8.73 -24.38 1.10
N ASP A 19 8.15 -23.40 1.80
CA ASP A 19 7.23 -23.62 2.92
C ASP A 19 5.76 -23.56 2.49
N PHE A 20 5.49 -23.20 1.23
CA PHE A 20 4.14 -22.89 0.73
C PHE A 20 3.76 -23.71 -0.51
N GLN A 21 3.67 -25.02 -0.33
CA GLN A 21 3.31 -25.93 -1.42
C GLN A 21 1.86 -26.42 -1.33
N GLN A 22 1.17 -26.45 -2.47
CA GLN A 22 -0.15 -27.04 -2.59
C GLN A 22 -0.07 -28.39 -3.31
N ARG A 23 -0.81 -29.38 -2.81
CA ARG A 23 -0.97 -30.68 -3.49
C ARG A 23 -1.98 -30.57 -4.64
N TYR A 24 -1.80 -31.39 -5.65
CA TYR A 24 -2.74 -31.54 -6.78
C TYR A 24 -3.05 -30.28 -7.59
N VAL A 25 -2.11 -29.35 -7.71
CA VAL A 25 -2.26 -28.15 -8.53
C VAL A 25 -1.26 -28.13 -9.68
N SER A 26 -1.72 -27.82 -10.90
CA SER A 26 -0.86 -27.70 -12.08
C SER A 26 0.13 -26.54 -11.98
N TYR A 27 -0.21 -25.49 -11.27
CA TYR A 27 0.62 -24.33 -11.02
C TYR A 27 0.56 -23.94 -9.55
N GLN A 28 1.70 -23.91 -8.90
CA GLN A 28 1.83 -23.46 -7.52
C GLN A 28 1.52 -21.97 -7.38
N PRO A 29 1.07 -21.47 -6.23
CA PRO A 29 0.80 -20.06 -5.98
C PRO A 29 1.97 -19.14 -6.35
N TRP A 30 3.21 -19.54 -6.07
CA TRP A 30 4.40 -18.77 -6.39
C TRP A 30 4.60 -18.55 -7.90
N VAL A 31 4.21 -19.52 -8.75
CA VAL A 31 4.29 -19.37 -10.21
C VAL A 31 3.35 -18.28 -10.69
N LEU A 32 2.11 -18.27 -10.17
CA LEU A 32 1.12 -17.25 -10.50
C LEU A 32 1.55 -15.87 -10.00
N ALA A 33 2.07 -15.80 -8.78
CA ALA A 33 2.63 -14.59 -8.20
C ALA A 33 3.82 -14.06 -9.01
N ALA A 34 4.76 -14.93 -9.42
CA ALA A 34 5.91 -14.55 -10.24
C ALA A 34 5.48 -13.95 -11.59
N VAL A 35 4.53 -14.58 -12.30
CA VAL A 35 4.02 -14.08 -13.57
C VAL A 35 3.31 -12.73 -13.38
N PHE A 36 2.54 -12.58 -12.33
CA PHE A 36 1.85 -11.33 -12.02
C PHE A 36 2.81 -10.20 -11.64
N LEU A 37 3.78 -10.48 -10.77
CA LEU A 37 4.80 -9.50 -10.36
C LEU A 37 5.69 -9.09 -11.54
N TRP A 38 6.00 -10.02 -12.45
CA TRP A 38 6.71 -9.70 -13.69
C TRP A 38 5.91 -8.75 -14.58
N ALA A 39 4.62 -9.03 -14.76
CA ALA A 39 3.70 -8.14 -15.48
C ALA A 39 3.62 -6.74 -14.83
N ALA A 40 3.49 -6.71 -13.50
CA ALA A 40 3.43 -5.46 -12.74
C ALA A 40 4.74 -4.66 -12.80
N LEU A 41 5.89 -5.32 -12.73
CA LEU A 41 7.20 -4.67 -12.85
C LEU A 41 7.38 -3.94 -14.19
N HIS A 42 6.81 -4.50 -15.26
CA HIS A 42 6.90 -3.96 -16.62
C HIS A 42 5.71 -3.10 -17.03
N ASP A 43 4.74 -2.85 -16.15
CA ASP A 43 3.48 -2.18 -16.50
C ASP A 43 2.80 -2.79 -17.73
N ARG A 44 2.74 -4.13 -17.77
CA ARG A 44 2.16 -4.91 -18.88
C ARG A 44 1.00 -5.78 -18.41
N PRO A 45 0.05 -6.10 -19.29
CA PRO A 45 -1.01 -7.04 -18.93
C PRO A 45 -0.43 -8.43 -18.66
N VAL A 46 -1.13 -9.20 -17.80
CA VAL A 46 -0.72 -10.57 -17.44
C VAL A 46 -0.54 -11.47 -18.66
N SER A 47 -1.34 -11.27 -19.72
CA SER A 47 -1.18 -12.02 -20.98
C SER A 47 0.19 -11.87 -21.62
N TRP A 48 0.84 -10.73 -21.44
CA TRP A 48 2.21 -10.49 -21.87
C TRP A 48 3.20 -11.34 -21.06
N ALA A 49 3.09 -11.35 -19.74
CA ALA A 49 3.98 -12.14 -18.88
C ALA A 49 3.77 -13.66 -19.00
N CYS A 50 2.66 -14.13 -19.53
CA CYS A 50 2.43 -15.55 -19.82
C CYS A 50 3.21 -16.06 -21.05
N GLN A 51 3.92 -15.20 -21.78
CA GLN A 51 4.64 -15.56 -23.00
C GLN A 51 6.15 -15.61 -22.74
N ARG A 52 6.79 -16.75 -23.05
CA ARG A 52 8.22 -17.00 -22.78
C ARG A 52 9.16 -15.96 -23.41
N ARG A 53 8.83 -15.43 -24.58
CA ARG A 53 9.61 -14.41 -25.27
C ARG A 53 9.83 -13.13 -24.43
N HIS A 54 8.93 -12.81 -23.51
CA HIS A 54 9.02 -11.62 -22.66
C HIS A 54 9.82 -11.82 -21.38
N TRP A 55 10.50 -12.98 -21.26
CA TRP A 55 11.44 -13.33 -20.21
C TRP A 55 12.87 -13.50 -20.76
N SER A 56 13.13 -12.99 -21.95
CA SER A 56 14.43 -13.17 -22.64
C SER A 56 15.60 -12.52 -21.89
N THR A 57 15.32 -11.48 -21.11
CA THR A 57 16.30 -10.70 -20.34
C THR A 57 16.74 -11.38 -19.04
N THR A 58 16.04 -12.46 -18.62
CA THR A 58 16.35 -13.18 -17.38
C THR A 58 16.21 -14.68 -17.52
N LYS A 59 17.07 -15.43 -16.82
CA LYS A 59 16.93 -16.86 -16.60
C LYS A 59 16.05 -17.18 -15.39
N LEU A 60 15.80 -16.19 -14.52
CA LEU A 60 15.00 -16.31 -13.32
C LEU A 60 13.50 -16.21 -13.67
N ARG A 61 12.92 -17.35 -14.02
CA ARG A 61 11.51 -17.48 -14.39
C ARG A 61 10.98 -18.87 -14.04
N PRO A 62 9.65 -19.03 -13.91
CA PRO A 62 9.07 -20.37 -13.80
C PRO A 62 9.37 -21.23 -15.02
N ALA A 63 9.66 -22.53 -14.81
CA ALA A 63 9.94 -23.46 -15.89
C ALA A 63 8.78 -23.60 -16.88
N ARG A 64 7.54 -23.62 -16.34
CA ARG A 64 6.30 -23.62 -17.12
C ARG A 64 5.48 -22.37 -16.81
N LEU A 65 5.10 -21.64 -17.84
CA LEU A 65 4.25 -20.46 -17.72
C LEU A 65 2.78 -20.86 -17.87
N PRO A 66 1.88 -20.33 -17.00
CA PRO A 66 0.45 -20.60 -17.09
C PRO A 66 -0.17 -19.84 -18.27
N HIS A 67 -1.31 -20.33 -18.74
CA HIS A 67 -2.12 -19.55 -19.66
C HIS A 67 -2.75 -18.35 -18.95
N ARG A 68 -2.99 -17.25 -19.67
CA ARG A 68 -3.56 -16.00 -19.12
C ARG A 68 -4.85 -16.19 -18.32
N THR A 69 -5.72 -17.13 -18.78
CA THR A 69 -6.99 -17.43 -18.10
C THR A 69 -6.78 -18.13 -16.76
N THR A 70 -5.74 -18.97 -16.64
CA THR A 70 -5.36 -19.59 -15.37
C THR A 70 -4.92 -18.55 -14.37
N VAL A 71 -4.06 -17.61 -14.76
CA VAL A 71 -3.66 -16.51 -13.90
C VAL A 71 -4.87 -15.66 -13.52
N GLY A 72 -5.66 -15.23 -14.51
CA GLY A 72 -6.84 -14.38 -14.30
C GLY A 72 -7.92 -14.96 -13.37
N ARG A 73 -8.03 -16.29 -13.31
CA ARG A 73 -8.99 -16.97 -12.39
C ARG A 73 -8.45 -17.16 -10.99
N ARG A 74 -7.13 -17.22 -10.81
CA ARG A 74 -6.52 -17.66 -9.55
C ARG A 74 -5.72 -16.58 -8.84
N ILE A 75 -5.40 -15.48 -9.51
CA ILE A 75 -4.53 -14.44 -8.93
C ILE A 75 -5.17 -13.76 -7.72
N ASP A 76 -6.48 -13.54 -7.76
CA ASP A 76 -7.23 -12.93 -6.67
C ASP A 76 -7.76 -13.99 -5.66
N GLY A 77 -7.34 -15.25 -5.82
CA GLY A 77 -7.76 -16.36 -4.97
C GLY A 77 -7.00 -16.44 -3.64
N LEU A 78 -7.62 -17.09 -2.65
CA LEU A 78 -7.11 -17.20 -1.28
C LEU A 78 -5.67 -17.73 -1.21
N ALA A 79 -5.31 -18.72 -2.02
CA ALA A 79 -3.98 -19.34 -2.00
C ALA A 79 -2.88 -18.38 -2.47
N VAL A 80 -3.11 -17.62 -3.53
CA VAL A 80 -2.14 -16.62 -4.01
C VAL A 80 -2.09 -15.45 -3.05
N GLY A 81 -3.23 -15.01 -2.51
CA GLY A 81 -3.29 -13.99 -1.49
C GLY A 81 -2.52 -14.37 -0.22
N ALA A 82 -2.66 -15.61 0.25
CA ALA A 82 -1.90 -16.11 1.39
C ALA A 82 -0.39 -16.17 1.10
N PHE A 83 -0.01 -16.61 -0.10
CA PHE A 83 1.38 -16.62 -0.54
C PHE A 83 1.97 -15.21 -0.59
N LEU A 84 1.26 -14.23 -1.16
CA LEU A 84 1.73 -12.83 -1.23
C LEU A 84 1.84 -12.20 0.17
N ARG A 85 0.96 -12.54 1.11
CA ARG A 85 1.10 -12.10 2.52
C ARG A 85 2.39 -12.64 3.15
N GLU A 86 2.77 -13.88 2.86
CA GLU A 86 4.02 -14.43 3.37
C GLU A 86 5.25 -13.77 2.72
N VAL A 87 5.19 -13.45 1.42
CA VAL A 87 6.22 -12.65 0.74
C VAL A 87 6.33 -11.26 1.38
N GLU A 88 5.19 -10.60 1.63
CA GLU A 88 5.16 -9.32 2.33
C GLU A 88 5.78 -9.42 3.73
N ARG A 89 5.46 -10.47 4.49
CA ARG A 89 6.03 -10.73 5.81
C ARG A 89 7.56 -10.90 5.77
N ARG A 90 8.10 -11.58 4.74
CA ARG A 90 9.54 -11.73 4.53
C ARG A 90 10.23 -10.43 4.17
N LEU A 91 9.57 -9.57 3.38
CA LEU A 91 10.07 -8.26 2.98
C LEU A 91 9.85 -7.18 4.05
N ARG A 92 9.08 -7.46 5.10
CA ARG A 92 8.94 -6.53 6.20
C ARG A 92 10.29 -6.35 6.90
N ASP A 93 10.74 -5.11 6.93
CA ASP A 93 11.92 -4.73 7.68
C ASP A 93 11.70 -5.02 9.18
N ARG A 94 12.58 -5.81 9.77
CA ARG A 94 12.56 -6.18 11.19
C ARG A 94 13.21 -5.13 12.09
N ARG A 95 13.54 -3.96 11.56
CA ARG A 95 14.13 -2.87 12.33
C ARG A 95 13.19 -2.41 13.44
N GLN A 96 13.79 -1.79 14.43
CA GLN A 96 13.12 -1.24 15.60
C GLN A 96 11.83 -0.49 15.24
N VAL A 97 10.78 -0.70 16.03
CA VAL A 97 9.46 -0.07 15.84
C VAL A 97 9.65 1.45 15.80
N SER A 98 9.22 2.09 14.71
CA SER A 98 9.23 3.54 14.62
C SER A 98 8.15 4.12 15.54
N LEU A 99 8.54 5.06 16.41
CA LEU A 99 7.59 5.82 17.22
C LEU A 99 6.78 6.84 16.40
N LEU A 100 7.04 6.93 15.10
CA LEU A 100 6.35 7.83 14.19
C LEU A 100 5.81 7.07 13.01
N ALA A 101 4.50 7.15 12.81
CA ALA A 101 3.80 6.67 11.62
C ALA A 101 3.07 7.82 10.92
N LEU A 102 2.83 7.66 9.63
CA LEU A 102 2.20 8.64 8.75
C LEU A 102 0.96 8.01 8.17
N LEU A 103 -0.20 8.62 8.36
CA LEU A 103 -1.48 8.18 7.82
C LEU A 103 -1.90 9.11 6.69
N ASP A 104 -2.14 8.56 5.52
CA ASP A 104 -2.54 9.35 4.36
C ASP A 104 -3.20 8.49 3.28
N GLY A 105 -3.91 9.14 2.35
CA GLY A 105 -4.59 8.54 1.22
C GLY A 105 -4.06 9.05 -0.12
N LYS A 106 -3.53 8.14 -0.96
CA LYS A 106 -3.07 8.47 -2.31
C LYS A 106 -4.14 8.15 -3.36
N PRO A 107 -4.68 9.13 -4.10
CA PRO A 107 -5.58 8.88 -5.22
C PRO A 107 -4.89 8.06 -6.33
N LEU A 108 -5.63 7.09 -6.87
CA LEU A 108 -5.28 6.26 -8.00
C LEU A 108 -6.33 6.48 -9.08
N LEU A 109 -6.15 7.53 -9.87
CA LEU A 109 -7.14 7.95 -10.86
C LEU A 109 -7.15 7.03 -12.08
N VAL A 110 -8.35 6.78 -12.60
CA VAL A 110 -8.58 6.16 -13.89
C VAL A 110 -9.15 7.20 -14.87
N SER A 111 -9.18 6.87 -16.16
CA SER A 111 -9.83 7.76 -17.13
C SER A 111 -11.27 8.08 -16.73
N GLY A 112 -11.70 9.32 -16.86
CA GLY A 112 -13.06 9.78 -16.55
C GLY A 112 -14.15 9.04 -17.32
N VAL A 113 -13.83 8.53 -18.52
CA VAL A 113 -14.72 7.71 -19.38
C VAL A 113 -14.61 6.20 -19.09
N SER A 114 -13.81 5.78 -18.11
CA SER A 114 -13.67 4.38 -17.75
C SER A 114 -15.02 3.75 -17.41
N LYS A 115 -15.29 2.55 -17.97
CA LYS A 115 -16.48 1.73 -17.65
C LYS A 115 -16.30 0.89 -16.39
N ASP A 116 -15.23 1.09 -15.64
CA ASP A 116 -15.00 0.42 -14.37
C ASP A 116 -16.07 0.82 -13.35
N ARG A 117 -16.88 -0.15 -12.91
CA ARG A 117 -18.02 0.07 -12.01
C ARG A 117 -17.62 0.33 -10.57
N ASP A 118 -16.46 -0.19 -10.17
CA ASP A 118 -15.93 -0.05 -8.80
C ASP A 118 -15.18 1.27 -8.63
N ALA A 119 -14.65 1.84 -9.71
CA ALA A 119 -14.06 3.17 -9.70
C ALA A 119 -15.15 4.24 -9.49
N LYS A 120 -15.12 4.94 -8.35
CA LYS A 120 -16.10 5.97 -8.02
C LYS A 120 -15.52 7.37 -8.19
N ARG A 121 -16.42 8.37 -8.26
CA ARG A 121 -16.03 9.78 -8.24
C ARG A 121 -15.79 10.24 -6.81
N GLY A 122 -14.70 10.94 -6.58
CA GLY A 122 -14.33 11.47 -5.27
C GLY A 122 -13.29 12.58 -5.40
N ARG A 123 -12.93 13.16 -4.26
CA ARG A 123 -11.92 14.23 -4.20
C ARG A 123 -10.52 13.66 -4.45
N ALA A 124 -9.75 14.34 -5.30
CA ALA A 124 -8.35 14.07 -5.59
C ALA A 124 -7.59 15.39 -5.63
N ALA A 125 -6.25 15.32 -5.71
CA ALA A 125 -5.44 16.53 -5.92
C ALA A 125 -5.89 17.22 -7.23
N GLY A 126 -6.25 18.48 -7.13
CA GLY A 126 -6.71 19.28 -8.29
C GLY A 126 -8.20 19.18 -8.59
N GLY A 127 -9.03 18.51 -7.75
CA GLY A 127 -10.48 18.53 -7.90
C GLY A 127 -11.16 17.16 -7.83
N MET A 128 -12.28 16.99 -8.53
CA MET A 128 -13.03 15.73 -8.58
C MET A 128 -12.46 14.81 -9.66
N GLY A 129 -12.18 13.57 -9.28
CA GLY A 129 -11.70 12.52 -10.18
C GLY A 129 -12.54 11.25 -10.11
N LYS A 130 -12.27 10.29 -11.01
CA LYS A 130 -12.80 8.93 -10.94
C LYS A 130 -11.65 7.96 -10.68
N GLY A 131 -11.84 7.02 -9.76
CA GLY A 131 -10.80 6.04 -9.46
C GLY A 131 -10.94 5.36 -8.11
N TYR A 132 -9.80 5.10 -7.54
CA TYR A 132 -9.57 4.45 -6.27
C TYR A 132 -8.69 5.31 -5.37
N LYS A 133 -8.55 4.92 -4.13
CA LYS A 133 -7.60 5.53 -3.19
C LYS A 133 -6.85 4.44 -2.45
N LEU A 134 -5.52 4.56 -2.44
CA LEU A 134 -4.65 3.77 -1.58
C LEU A 134 -4.49 4.51 -0.25
N HIS A 135 -4.97 3.94 0.82
CA HIS A 135 -4.76 4.43 2.17
C HIS A 135 -3.62 3.65 2.81
N THR A 136 -2.73 4.33 3.51
CA THR A 136 -1.58 3.70 4.18
C THR A 136 -1.38 4.27 5.56
N LEU A 137 -1.01 3.39 6.49
CA LEU A 137 -0.31 3.75 7.72
C LEU A 137 1.16 3.35 7.51
N TRP A 138 2.03 4.34 7.35
CA TRP A 138 3.43 4.12 6.96
C TRP A 138 4.40 4.65 8.00
N ALA A 139 5.08 3.77 8.70
CA ALA A 139 6.31 4.13 9.39
C ALA A 139 7.47 4.24 8.38
N ASN A 140 8.60 4.78 8.73
CA ASN A 140 9.75 4.91 7.81
C ASN A 140 10.38 3.55 7.46
N ARG A 141 9.61 2.69 6.76
CA ARG A 141 9.97 1.32 6.38
C ARG A 141 9.76 1.08 4.89
N ALA A 142 10.27 -0.04 4.40
CA ALA A 142 10.13 -0.44 3.00
C ALA A 142 8.67 -0.68 2.58
N LEU A 143 7.85 -1.18 3.51
CA LEU A 143 6.41 -1.43 3.34
C LEU A 143 5.59 -0.62 4.35
N PRO A 144 4.36 -0.21 4.02
CA PRO A 144 3.44 0.33 5.00
C PRO A 144 3.11 -0.72 6.08
N GLU A 145 2.82 -0.26 7.30
CA GLU A 145 2.43 -1.14 8.40
C GLU A 145 1.05 -1.75 8.15
N SER A 146 0.12 -0.94 7.66
CA SER A 146 -1.16 -1.38 7.13
C SER A 146 -1.56 -0.56 5.91
N TRP A 147 -2.35 -1.13 5.02
CA TRP A 147 -2.81 -0.45 3.82
C TRP A 147 -4.13 -1.05 3.32
N GLU A 148 -4.91 -0.23 2.63
CA GLU A 148 -6.17 -0.62 2.01
C GLU A 148 -6.39 0.17 0.72
N VAL A 149 -6.97 -0.48 -0.30
CA VAL A 149 -7.45 0.19 -1.51
C VAL A 149 -8.96 0.22 -1.47
N THR A 150 -9.53 1.40 -1.66
CA THR A 150 -10.97 1.62 -1.67
C THR A 150 -11.41 2.37 -2.93
N PRO A 151 -12.70 2.39 -3.27
CA PRO A 151 -13.23 3.38 -4.20
C PRO A 151 -12.90 4.81 -3.75
N LEU A 152 -12.68 5.72 -4.70
CA LEU A 152 -12.17 7.07 -4.40
C LEU A 152 -13.10 7.92 -3.49
N ASN A 153 -14.38 7.59 -3.43
CA ASN A 153 -15.36 8.31 -2.62
C ASN A 153 -15.47 7.83 -1.17
N GLU A 154 -14.73 6.78 -0.79
CA GLU A 154 -14.76 6.31 0.59
C GLU A 154 -14.10 7.33 1.54
N ALA A 155 -14.74 7.57 2.68
CA ALA A 155 -14.27 8.54 3.65
C ALA A 155 -12.96 8.08 4.32
N GLU A 156 -11.95 8.93 4.33
CA GLU A 156 -10.63 8.63 4.91
C GLU A 156 -10.71 8.27 6.39
N THR A 157 -11.59 8.92 7.14
CA THR A 157 -11.82 8.64 8.57
C THR A 157 -12.36 7.23 8.81
N THR A 158 -13.21 6.72 7.91
CA THR A 158 -13.73 5.35 7.97
C THR A 158 -12.62 4.34 7.74
N VAL A 159 -11.78 4.57 6.74
CA VAL A 159 -10.66 3.68 6.42
C VAL A 159 -9.58 3.72 7.50
N ALA A 160 -9.27 4.90 8.02
CA ALA A 160 -8.32 5.07 9.13
C ALA A 160 -8.67 4.19 10.34
N ARG A 161 -9.96 4.15 10.71
CA ARG A 161 -10.45 3.31 11.81
C ARG A 161 -10.29 1.81 11.58
N ARG A 162 -10.19 1.37 10.32
CA ARG A 162 -9.87 -0.03 9.96
C ARG A 162 -8.37 -0.29 9.93
N LEU A 163 -7.56 0.69 9.50
CA LEU A 163 -6.11 0.52 9.36
C LEU A 163 -5.37 0.57 10.69
N LEU A 164 -5.74 1.49 11.58
CA LEU A 164 -5.06 1.70 12.86
C LEU A 164 -4.97 0.43 13.72
N PRO A 165 -6.06 -0.35 13.92
CA PRO A 165 -6.00 -1.59 14.69
C PRO A 165 -5.15 -2.70 14.05
N GLN A 166 -4.92 -2.66 12.73
CA GLN A 166 -4.12 -3.66 12.03
C GLN A 166 -2.61 -3.49 12.27
N ALA A 167 -2.20 -2.33 12.79
CA ALA A 167 -0.81 -1.99 13.04
C ALA A 167 -0.66 -1.36 14.43
N PRO A 168 -0.90 -2.12 15.50
CA PRO A 168 -0.71 -1.64 16.86
C PRO A 168 0.75 -1.24 17.09
N GLY A 169 0.97 -0.26 17.94
CA GLY A 169 2.31 0.24 18.20
C GLY A 169 2.33 1.32 19.26
N ALA A 170 3.44 2.05 19.36
CA ALA A 170 3.60 3.15 20.30
C ALA A 170 3.94 4.46 19.56
N GLY A 171 3.81 5.59 20.23
CA GLY A 171 4.22 6.90 19.72
C GLY A 171 3.10 7.65 19.00
N TYR A 172 3.42 8.24 17.85
CA TYR A 172 2.57 9.20 17.18
C TYR A 172 2.18 8.75 15.77
N VAL A 173 0.94 9.08 15.37
CA VAL A 173 0.46 8.99 13.99
C VAL A 173 0.21 10.42 13.50
N LEU A 174 0.88 10.84 12.42
CA LEU A 174 0.66 12.14 11.80
C LEU A 174 -0.28 11.99 10.60
N ALA A 175 -1.28 12.84 10.52
CA ALA A 175 -2.25 12.88 9.43
C ALA A 175 -2.60 14.32 9.07
N ASP A 176 -3.30 14.53 7.95
CA ASP A 176 -3.84 15.86 7.62
C ASP A 176 -5.16 16.15 8.35
N GLY A 177 -5.67 17.38 8.19
CA GLY A 177 -6.91 17.82 8.86
C GLY A 177 -8.16 17.02 8.50
N ASN A 178 -8.15 16.26 7.38
CA ASN A 178 -9.29 15.41 7.01
C ASN A 178 -9.51 14.26 8.00
N TYR A 179 -8.50 13.92 8.79
CA TYR A 179 -8.58 12.89 9.83
C TYR A 179 -8.99 13.42 11.21
N ASP A 180 -9.31 14.73 11.35
CA ASP A 180 -9.74 15.32 12.61
C ASP A 180 -11.17 14.92 12.98
N ALA A 181 -11.34 13.70 13.47
CA ALA A 181 -12.60 13.17 13.94
C ALA A 181 -12.40 12.33 15.20
N SER A 182 -13.21 12.58 16.25
CA SER A 182 -13.08 11.88 17.55
C SER A 182 -12.94 10.36 17.44
N PRO A 183 -13.71 9.63 16.58
CA PRO A 183 -13.56 8.19 16.45
C PRO A 183 -12.20 7.75 15.87
N VAL A 184 -11.50 8.59 15.11
CA VAL A 184 -10.16 8.28 14.59
C VAL A 184 -9.11 8.42 15.69
N PHE A 185 -9.24 9.45 16.55
CA PHE A 185 -8.40 9.61 17.73
C PHE A 185 -8.55 8.43 18.70
N ASP A 186 -9.78 7.99 18.93
CA ASP A 186 -10.07 6.86 19.81
C ASP A 186 -9.48 5.55 19.24
N ALA A 187 -9.60 5.32 17.92
CA ALA A 187 -9.01 4.18 17.25
C ALA A 187 -7.45 4.19 17.31
N ALA A 188 -6.85 5.37 17.17
CA ALA A 188 -5.39 5.51 17.30
C ALA A 188 -4.93 5.20 18.73
N ALA A 189 -5.65 5.73 19.74
CA ALA A 189 -5.35 5.47 21.14
C ALA A 189 -5.52 3.99 21.51
N ALA A 190 -6.57 3.33 21.02
CA ALA A 190 -6.79 1.90 21.21
C ALA A 190 -5.66 1.05 20.56
N SER A 191 -4.99 1.59 19.55
CA SER A 191 -3.83 0.98 18.90
C SER A 191 -2.49 1.32 19.59
N GLY A 192 -2.52 2.01 20.73
CA GLY A 192 -1.34 2.43 21.49
C GLY A 192 -0.65 3.70 20.97
N ARG A 193 -1.31 4.47 20.07
CA ARG A 193 -0.70 5.64 19.41
C ARG A 193 -1.51 6.93 19.66
N GLN A 194 -0.84 8.06 19.68
CA GLN A 194 -1.48 9.37 19.68
C GLN A 194 -1.57 9.91 18.24
N LEU A 195 -2.79 10.12 17.75
CA LEU A 195 -3.00 10.83 16.48
C LEU A 195 -2.67 12.32 16.65
N VAL A 196 -1.95 12.87 15.68
CA VAL A 196 -1.61 14.31 15.61
C VAL A 196 -2.04 14.82 14.24
N THR A 197 -3.07 15.66 14.23
CA THR A 197 -3.67 16.28 13.05
C THR A 197 -4.19 17.66 13.40
N PRO A 198 -4.03 18.68 12.52
CA PRO A 198 -4.56 20.01 12.79
C PRO A 198 -6.09 20.00 12.68
N MET A 199 -6.75 20.90 13.38
CA MET A 199 -8.16 21.19 13.15
C MET A 199 -8.30 21.86 11.76
N PRO A 200 -9.25 21.43 10.92
CA PRO A 200 -9.49 22.05 9.60
C PRO A 200 -9.88 23.53 9.72
N GLU A 201 -10.67 23.85 10.75
CA GLU A 201 -11.17 25.19 11.03
C GLU A 201 -10.85 25.57 12.49
N PRO A 202 -9.63 26.01 12.80
CA PRO A 202 -9.21 26.27 14.18
C PRO A 202 -10.03 27.36 14.87
N ASN A 203 -10.61 28.29 14.11
CA ASN A 203 -11.42 29.39 14.63
C ASN A 203 -12.91 29.02 14.86
N ALA A 204 -13.38 27.90 14.31
CA ALA A 204 -14.78 27.43 14.51
C ALA A 204 -15.01 26.80 15.90
N GLY A 205 -13.98 26.66 16.70
CA GLY A 205 -14.05 26.03 18.02
C GLY A 205 -14.20 24.51 17.98
N LYS A 206 -14.45 23.91 19.16
CA LYS A 206 -14.50 22.44 19.30
C LYS A 206 -15.87 21.84 18.96
N GLY A 207 -16.88 22.68 18.76
CA GLY A 207 -18.29 22.26 18.62
C GLY A 207 -18.89 21.76 19.93
N HIS A 208 -20.20 21.50 19.94
CA HIS A 208 -20.96 21.04 21.11
C HIS A 208 -21.06 19.53 21.26
N HIS A 209 -20.57 18.75 20.27
CA HIS A 209 -20.60 17.29 20.30
C HIS A 209 -19.46 16.71 21.15
N TYR A 210 -19.59 15.42 21.48
CA TYR A 210 -18.57 14.67 22.18
C TYR A 210 -17.18 14.89 21.56
N GLN A 211 -16.22 15.20 22.42
CA GLN A 211 -14.82 15.39 22.05
C GLN A 211 -13.97 14.32 22.71
N SER A 212 -13.32 13.48 21.90
CA SER A 212 -12.36 12.51 22.41
C SER A 212 -11.29 13.17 23.29
N PRO A 213 -10.93 12.60 24.46
CA PRO A 213 -9.84 13.09 25.28
C PRO A 213 -8.50 13.11 24.52
N HIS A 214 -8.34 12.17 23.58
CA HIS A 214 -7.16 12.09 22.72
C HIS A 214 -7.10 13.22 21.67
N ARG A 215 -8.27 13.70 21.20
CA ARG A 215 -8.37 14.90 20.37
C ARG A 215 -7.98 16.15 21.14
N LYS A 216 -8.46 16.30 22.38
CA LYS A 216 -8.07 17.42 23.25
C LYS A 216 -6.58 17.43 23.50
N ARG A 217 -5.98 16.27 23.82
CA ARG A 217 -4.52 16.11 23.95
C ARG A 217 -3.77 16.53 22.70
N CYS A 218 -4.25 16.17 21.50
CA CYS A 218 -3.67 16.60 20.23
C CYS A 218 -3.68 18.13 20.07
N ILE A 219 -4.79 18.79 20.40
CA ILE A 219 -4.92 20.24 20.34
C ILE A 219 -3.88 20.90 21.27
N ASP A 220 -3.77 20.41 22.49
CA ASP A 220 -2.82 20.96 23.48
C ASP A 220 -1.37 20.70 23.06
N LEU A 221 -1.09 19.52 22.50
CA LEU A 221 0.22 19.18 21.94
C LEU A 221 0.64 20.16 20.82
N LEU A 222 -0.25 20.46 19.89
CA LEU A 222 0.02 21.36 18.76
C LEU A 222 0.17 22.84 19.15
N ARG A 223 -0.23 23.24 20.35
CA ARG A 223 0.04 24.57 20.90
C ARG A 223 1.51 24.75 21.28
N GLY A 224 2.18 23.66 21.69
CA GLY A 224 3.58 23.66 22.07
C GLY A 224 4.55 23.50 20.90
N ASP A 225 5.81 23.91 21.10
CA ASP A 225 6.87 23.82 20.09
C ASP A 225 7.17 22.38 19.68
N PHE A 226 7.17 21.46 20.63
CA PHE A 226 7.36 20.04 20.37
C PHE A 226 6.31 19.50 19.40
N GLY A 227 5.04 19.78 19.64
CA GLY A 227 3.96 19.28 18.79
C GLY A 227 4.00 19.86 17.38
N ARG A 228 4.35 21.16 17.25
CA ARG A 228 4.53 21.81 15.94
C ARG A 228 5.70 21.18 15.18
N SER A 229 6.85 21.04 15.80
CA SER A 229 8.04 20.41 15.21
C SER A 229 7.77 18.92 14.84
N LEU A 230 7.05 18.19 15.70
CA LEU A 230 6.63 16.82 15.41
C LEU A 230 5.75 16.78 14.17
N TYR A 231 4.76 17.67 14.05
CA TYR A 231 3.82 17.69 12.94
C TYR A 231 4.49 18.05 11.60
N GLU A 232 5.52 18.87 11.59
CA GLU A 232 6.29 19.16 10.37
C GLU A 232 6.85 17.90 9.69
N ARG A 233 7.11 16.85 10.44
CA ARG A 233 7.56 15.55 9.91
C ARG A 233 6.51 14.87 9.05
N ARG A 234 5.26 15.32 9.06
CA ARG A 234 4.21 14.80 8.17
C ARG A 234 4.60 14.90 6.69
N ARG A 235 5.36 15.93 6.30
CA ARG A 235 5.88 16.08 4.93
C ARG A 235 6.68 14.87 4.43
N GLN A 236 7.12 13.99 5.32
CA GLN A 236 7.82 12.75 4.93
C GLN A 236 6.91 11.80 4.15
N ILE A 237 5.56 11.88 4.29
CA ILE A 237 4.63 11.02 3.53
C ILE A 237 4.72 11.29 2.02
N GLU A 238 4.89 12.54 1.64
CA GLU A 238 5.04 12.92 0.22
C GLU A 238 6.29 12.27 -0.38
N ARG A 239 7.39 12.21 0.40
CA ARG A 239 8.61 11.53 0.01
C ARG A 239 8.42 10.02 -0.09
N LEU A 240 7.66 9.39 0.83
CA LEU A 240 7.36 7.96 0.77
C LEU A 240 6.53 7.62 -0.49
N TYR A 241 5.48 8.37 -0.77
CA TYR A 241 4.72 8.20 -2.00
C TYR A 241 5.53 8.58 -3.25
N GLY A 242 6.30 9.65 -3.20
CA GLY A 242 7.24 10.03 -4.27
C GLY A 242 8.20 8.89 -4.59
N ASN A 243 8.80 8.28 -3.58
CA ASN A 243 9.67 7.12 -3.75
C ASN A 243 8.93 5.92 -4.36
N ALA A 244 7.67 5.70 -4.00
CA ALA A 244 6.90 4.57 -4.53
C ALA A 244 6.54 4.74 -6.02
N VAL A 245 6.49 5.97 -6.55
CA VAL A 245 6.11 6.25 -7.95
C VAL A 245 7.29 6.62 -8.85
N SER A 246 8.42 7.08 -8.31
CA SER A 246 9.53 7.73 -9.05
C SER A 246 10.46 6.78 -9.81
N PHE A 247 10.05 5.56 -10.09
CA PHE A 247 10.87 4.61 -10.84
C PHE A 247 10.02 3.79 -11.81
N GLY A 248 10.63 3.25 -12.87
CA GLY A 248 9.92 2.32 -13.75
C GLY A 248 9.46 1.08 -12.99
N GLY A 249 8.21 0.68 -13.17
CA GLY A 249 7.58 -0.38 -12.37
C GLY A 249 7.05 0.07 -11.01
N GLY A 250 7.16 1.35 -10.67
CA GLY A 250 6.59 1.94 -9.45
C GLY A 250 5.07 2.04 -9.47
N LEU A 251 4.51 2.54 -8.37
CA LEU A 251 3.08 2.75 -8.19
C LEU A 251 2.60 3.91 -9.07
N SER A 252 2.03 3.61 -10.22
CA SER A 252 1.38 4.56 -11.13
C SER A 252 -0.15 4.49 -10.99
N ALA A 253 -0.87 5.27 -11.78
CA ALA A 253 -2.32 5.07 -11.96
C ALA A 253 -2.59 3.66 -12.51
N PRO A 254 -3.71 3.02 -12.13
CA PRO A 254 -4.05 1.70 -12.65
C PRO A 254 -4.13 1.71 -14.17
N PRO A 255 -3.40 0.83 -14.87
CA PRO A 255 -3.49 0.75 -16.33
C PRO A 255 -4.91 0.35 -16.78
N PRO A 256 -5.32 0.64 -18.04
CA PRO A 256 -6.67 0.37 -18.53
C PRO A 256 -7.14 -1.09 -18.44
N TRP A 257 -6.21 -2.05 -18.35
CA TRP A 257 -6.50 -3.48 -18.19
C TRP A 257 -6.64 -3.93 -16.73
N VAL A 258 -6.31 -3.07 -15.76
CA VAL A 258 -6.51 -3.31 -14.33
C VAL A 258 -7.81 -2.63 -13.92
N ARG A 259 -8.89 -3.42 -13.83
CA ARG A 259 -10.24 -2.94 -13.50
C ARG A 259 -10.88 -3.81 -12.42
N GLY A 260 -11.75 -3.20 -11.63
CA GLY A 260 -12.38 -3.82 -10.48
C GLY A 260 -11.52 -3.74 -9.22
N LEU A 261 -12.17 -3.53 -8.07
CA LEU A 261 -11.49 -3.22 -6.80
C LEU A 261 -10.44 -4.29 -6.42
N GLU A 262 -10.80 -5.57 -6.47
CA GLU A 262 -9.89 -6.66 -6.10
C GLU A 262 -8.65 -6.71 -6.99
N ARG A 263 -8.82 -6.48 -8.30
CA ARG A 263 -7.70 -6.49 -9.24
C ARG A 263 -6.79 -5.27 -9.08
N VAL A 264 -7.36 -4.10 -8.77
CA VAL A 264 -6.59 -2.90 -8.44
C VAL A 264 -5.83 -3.12 -7.13
N ARG A 265 -6.46 -3.72 -6.12
CA ARG A 265 -5.84 -4.08 -4.86
C ARG A 265 -4.63 -5.01 -5.06
N THR A 266 -4.80 -6.10 -5.82
CA THR A 266 -3.71 -7.04 -6.12
C THR A 266 -2.58 -6.36 -6.90
N TRP A 267 -2.92 -5.46 -7.85
CA TRP A 267 -1.93 -4.70 -8.60
C TRP A 267 -1.15 -3.71 -7.71
N VAL A 268 -1.83 -2.98 -6.84
CA VAL A 268 -1.19 -2.11 -5.84
C VAL A 268 -0.28 -2.92 -4.93
N TRP A 269 -0.73 -4.08 -4.48
CA TRP A 269 0.09 -4.97 -3.67
C TRP A 269 1.40 -5.34 -4.37
N ALA A 270 1.32 -5.76 -5.64
CA ALA A 270 2.54 -6.04 -6.42
C ALA A 270 3.49 -4.83 -6.48
N LYS A 271 2.95 -3.61 -6.68
CA LYS A 271 3.74 -2.38 -6.71
C LYS A 271 4.41 -2.06 -5.37
N LEU A 272 3.71 -2.30 -4.27
CA LEU A 272 4.27 -2.13 -2.92
C LEU A 272 5.41 -3.13 -2.66
N LEU A 273 5.26 -4.40 -3.06
CA LEU A 273 6.32 -5.41 -2.93
C LEU A 273 7.56 -5.07 -3.78
N ILE A 274 7.36 -4.63 -5.03
CA ILE A 274 8.45 -4.19 -5.91
C ILE A 274 9.19 -2.99 -5.31
N ASN A 275 8.45 -2.01 -4.79
CA ASN A 275 9.05 -0.86 -4.10
C ASN A 275 9.81 -1.26 -2.83
N ALA A 276 9.29 -2.23 -2.07
CA ALA A 276 9.95 -2.74 -0.88
C ALA A 276 11.33 -3.34 -1.22
N VAL A 277 11.38 -4.21 -2.22
CA VAL A 277 12.66 -4.79 -2.71
C VAL A 277 13.62 -3.69 -3.12
N ARG A 278 13.14 -2.65 -3.82
CA ARG A 278 13.98 -1.51 -4.23
C ARG A 278 14.59 -0.78 -3.03
N ILE A 279 13.78 -0.54 -1.98
CA ILE A 279 14.24 0.16 -0.77
C ILE A 279 15.24 -0.71 0.00
N LEU A 280 14.90 -1.98 0.23
CA LEU A 280 15.74 -2.92 0.97
C LEU A 280 17.10 -3.12 0.29
N ARG A 281 17.12 -3.21 -1.06
CA ARG A 281 18.35 -3.29 -1.82
C ARG A 281 19.23 -2.05 -1.64
N LYS A 282 18.65 -0.85 -1.74
CA LYS A 282 19.40 0.40 -1.50
C LYS A 282 20.00 0.48 -0.10
N GLN A 283 19.43 -0.26 0.84
CA GLN A 283 19.89 -0.34 2.22
C GLN A 283 20.89 -1.50 2.46
N GLY A 284 21.21 -2.30 1.42
CA GLY A 284 22.09 -3.47 1.53
C GLY A 284 21.44 -4.64 2.28
N LEU A 285 20.12 -4.71 2.37
CA LEU A 285 19.37 -5.70 3.16
C LEU A 285 18.77 -6.85 2.32
N THR A 286 18.97 -6.83 1.01
CA THR A 286 18.63 -7.96 0.11
C THR A 286 19.92 -8.48 -0.48
N SER A 287 20.23 -9.73 -0.21
CA SER A 287 21.24 -10.52 -0.93
C SER A 287 20.77 -10.87 -2.34
#